data_00871cce50af9d78495daa8fb7b15195
#
_entry.id   00871cce50af9d78495daa8fb7b15195
#
_cell.length_a   1.000
_cell.length_b   1.000
_cell.length_c   1.000
_cell.angle_alpha   90.00
_cell.angle_beta   90.00
_cell.angle_gamma   90.00
#
_symmetry.space_group_name_H-M   'P 1'
#
loop_
_entity.id
_entity.type
_entity.pdbx_description
1 polymer ?
#
loop_
_entity_poly.entity_id
_entity_poly.type
_entity_poly.pdbx_seq_one_letter_code
_entity_poly.pdbx_strand_id
1 'polypeptide(L)'
;MYLFKILTPIVLAMLVALFILPTMGVNLFGSTRWLDIGTIRIQPSELAKPIIILWVARHLSNNKIQEHDLKTLLRAGFIPGLAIILIFLQPDFGTTATIAFIVLIQFLFSKIKFIYPALFSIVGWFIGRYYIESEFYRAERLRVWSEGICNQGQELLGACFQVHQSRIAISSGGMFGLGPGTSRARWGSLPSA
;
A
#
# COMPACT_ATOMS: atom_id res chain seq x y z
N MET A 1 20.15 -11.05 12.26
CA MET A 1 19.99 -9.86 13.12
C MET A 1 20.62 -8.59 12.50
N TYR A 2 21.75 -8.68 11.82
CA TYR A 2 22.40 -7.54 11.14
C TYR A 2 21.64 -7.04 9.91
N LEU A 3 20.98 -7.94 9.17
CA LEU A 3 20.27 -7.63 7.92
C LEU A 3 19.22 -6.52 8.10
N PHE A 4 18.46 -6.54 9.19
CA PHE A 4 17.45 -5.49 9.49
C PHE A 4 18.04 -4.11 9.73
N LYS A 5 19.17 -4.06 10.44
CA LYS A 5 19.83 -2.78 10.72
C LYS A 5 20.33 -2.10 9.45
N ILE A 6 20.55 -2.89 8.40
CA ILE A 6 21.01 -2.41 7.08
C ILE A 6 19.83 -2.16 6.15
N LEU A 7 18.88 -3.10 6.05
CA LEU A 7 17.76 -2.97 5.09
C LEU A 7 16.77 -1.86 5.45
N THR A 8 16.49 -1.65 6.73
CA THR A 8 15.54 -0.61 7.15
C THR A 8 15.97 0.80 6.72
N PRO A 9 17.20 1.28 7.01
CA PRO A 9 17.63 2.59 6.56
C PRO A 9 17.75 2.67 5.02
N ILE A 10 18.13 1.60 4.34
CA ILE A 10 18.19 1.57 2.87
C ILE A 10 16.81 1.82 2.27
N VAL A 11 15.78 1.10 2.73
CA VAL A 11 14.42 1.27 2.19
C VAL A 11 13.86 2.65 2.53
N LEU A 12 14.10 3.18 3.74
CA LEU A 12 13.71 4.54 4.06
C LEU A 12 14.44 5.56 3.18
N ALA A 13 15.74 5.37 2.94
CA ALA A 13 16.50 6.24 2.04
C ALA A 13 15.95 6.17 0.60
N MET A 14 15.56 4.99 0.11
CA MET A 14 14.92 4.84 -1.21
C MET A 14 13.55 5.56 -1.27
N LEU A 15 12.74 5.48 -0.22
CA LEU A 15 11.47 6.21 -0.14
C LEU A 15 11.69 7.74 -0.15
N VAL A 16 12.70 8.23 0.56
CA VAL A 16 13.07 9.64 0.58
C VAL A 16 13.66 10.06 -0.76
N ALA A 17 14.46 9.22 -1.40
CA ALA A 17 15.09 9.50 -2.69
C ALA A 17 14.06 9.80 -3.78
N LEU A 18 12.87 9.19 -3.75
CA LEU A 18 11.78 9.48 -4.68
C LEU A 18 11.28 10.93 -4.61
N PHE A 19 11.46 11.62 -3.49
CA PHE A 19 11.13 13.05 -3.36
C PHE A 19 12.25 13.97 -3.84
N ILE A 20 13.51 13.55 -3.60
CA ILE A 20 14.69 14.37 -3.86
C ILE A 20 15.14 14.25 -5.31
N LEU A 21 14.96 13.08 -5.90
CA LEU A 21 15.44 12.74 -7.25
C LEU A 21 14.26 12.43 -8.19
N PRO A 22 13.39 13.40 -8.50
CA PRO A 22 12.25 13.18 -9.40
C PRO A 22 12.71 12.78 -10.82
N THR A 23 13.96 13.06 -11.19
CA THR A 23 14.57 12.67 -12.47
C THR A 23 14.87 11.17 -12.58
N MET A 24 15.04 10.48 -11.46
CA MET A 24 15.22 9.01 -11.43
C MET A 24 13.90 8.27 -11.28
N GLY A 25 12.80 8.98 -11.04
CA GLY A 25 11.47 8.41 -10.89
C GLY A 25 10.70 8.43 -12.20
N VAL A 26 10.06 7.32 -12.54
CA VAL A 26 9.12 7.27 -13.66
C VAL A 26 7.82 7.94 -13.24
N ASN A 27 7.48 9.07 -13.87
CA ASN A 27 6.21 9.75 -13.71
C ASN A 27 5.11 8.95 -14.43
N LEU A 28 4.49 8.01 -13.73
CA LEU A 28 3.29 7.33 -14.17
C LEU A 28 2.08 7.99 -13.51
N PHE A 29 1.22 8.62 -14.32
CA PHE A 29 -0.01 9.27 -13.84
C PHE A 29 0.20 10.36 -12.76
N GLY A 30 1.26 11.17 -12.89
CA GLY A 30 1.50 12.31 -12.00
C GLY A 30 2.15 11.98 -10.65
N SER A 31 2.60 10.76 -10.44
CA SER A 31 3.31 10.36 -9.23
C SER A 31 4.56 9.54 -9.54
N THR A 32 5.66 9.87 -8.86
CA THR A 32 6.93 9.14 -8.95
C THR A 32 6.94 8.05 -7.87
N ARG A 33 6.61 6.83 -8.24
CA ARG A 33 6.56 5.67 -7.29
C ARG A 33 7.62 4.63 -7.58
N TRP A 34 8.23 4.69 -8.75
CA TRP A 34 9.17 3.71 -9.25
C TRP A 34 10.54 4.33 -9.41
N LEU A 35 11.57 3.63 -8.95
CA LEU A 35 12.96 3.95 -9.26
C LEU A 35 13.37 3.15 -10.49
N ASP A 36 13.86 3.86 -11.50
CA ASP A 36 14.40 3.27 -12.73
C ASP A 36 15.93 3.21 -12.62
N ILE A 37 16.46 2.01 -12.42
CA ILE A 37 17.90 1.78 -12.30
C ILE A 37 18.34 0.99 -13.56
N GLY A 38 18.44 1.71 -14.66
CA GLY A 38 18.80 1.12 -15.96
C GLY A 38 17.69 0.21 -16.51
N THR A 39 17.90 -1.10 -16.47
CA THR A 39 16.90 -2.09 -16.97
C THR A 39 15.92 -2.59 -15.92
N ILE A 40 16.13 -2.24 -14.65
CA ILE A 40 15.34 -2.75 -13.53
C ILE A 40 14.52 -1.63 -12.93
N ARG A 41 13.20 -1.84 -12.83
CA ARG A 41 12.27 -0.97 -12.12
C ARG A 41 11.99 -1.54 -10.75
N ILE A 42 12.24 -0.74 -9.72
CA ILE A 42 12.03 -1.12 -8.32
C ILE A 42 11.04 -0.14 -7.70
N GLN A 43 10.02 -0.69 -7.03
CA GLN A 43 9.11 0.10 -6.21
C GLN A 43 9.51 -0.01 -4.74
N PRO A 44 10.06 1.05 -4.12
CA PRO A 44 10.54 0.99 -2.75
C PRO A 44 9.48 0.64 -1.72
N SER A 45 8.23 1.04 -1.96
CA SER A 45 7.10 0.71 -1.09
C SER A 45 6.78 -0.79 -1.05
N GLU A 46 7.08 -1.56 -2.12
CA GLU A 46 6.95 -3.02 -2.10
C GLU A 46 7.99 -3.67 -1.19
N LEU A 47 9.21 -3.16 -1.20
CA LEU A 47 10.27 -3.61 -0.31
C LEU A 47 10.03 -3.18 1.14
N ALA A 48 9.33 -2.08 1.36
CA ALA A 48 8.99 -1.58 2.70
C ALA A 48 8.07 -2.55 3.45
N LYS A 49 7.11 -3.20 2.78
CA LYS A 49 6.14 -4.10 3.42
C LYS A 49 6.78 -5.23 4.24
N PRO A 50 7.63 -6.10 3.67
CA PRO A 50 8.25 -7.17 4.44
C PRO A 50 9.17 -6.65 5.55
N ILE A 51 9.86 -5.54 5.33
CA ILE A 51 10.75 -4.95 6.33
C ILE A 51 9.95 -4.41 7.52
N ILE A 52 8.83 -3.75 7.26
CA ILE A 52 7.93 -3.24 8.31
C ILE A 52 7.33 -4.39 9.12
N ILE A 53 6.86 -5.46 8.46
CA ILE A 53 6.35 -6.65 9.16
C ILE A 53 7.37 -7.17 10.17
N LEU A 54 8.57 -7.36 9.72
CA LEU A 54 9.64 -7.91 10.54
C LEU A 54 10.12 -6.92 11.61
N TRP A 55 10.14 -5.61 11.32
CA TRP A 55 10.46 -4.56 12.29
C TRP A 55 9.47 -4.57 13.46
N VAL A 56 8.19 -4.52 13.18
CA VAL A 56 7.14 -4.50 14.20
C VAL A 56 7.15 -5.80 14.99
N ALA A 57 7.17 -6.96 14.33
CA ALA A 57 7.22 -8.26 14.99
C ALA A 57 8.39 -8.37 15.97
N ARG A 58 9.57 -7.91 15.56
CA ARG A 58 10.76 -7.90 16.42
C ARG A 58 10.58 -7.04 17.67
N HIS A 59 10.00 -5.83 17.53
CA HIS A 59 9.83 -4.93 18.66
C HIS A 59 8.74 -5.42 19.61
N LEU A 60 7.71 -6.09 19.08
CA LEU A 60 6.63 -6.66 19.88
C LEU A 60 7.00 -7.98 20.53
N SER A 61 7.93 -8.76 19.98
CA SER A 61 8.37 -10.05 20.54
C SER A 61 9.34 -9.92 21.71
N ASN A 62 9.81 -8.73 22.04
CA ASN A 62 10.79 -8.53 23.10
C ASN A 62 10.12 -8.63 24.48
N ASN A 63 10.30 -9.77 25.18
CA ASN A 63 9.67 -10.09 26.48
C ASN A 63 10.02 -9.14 27.64
N LYS A 64 10.98 -8.23 27.47
CA LYS A 64 11.32 -7.20 28.46
C LYS A 64 10.37 -5.99 28.42
N ILE A 65 9.43 -5.99 27.48
CA ILE A 65 8.48 -4.91 27.28
C ILE A 65 7.26 -5.18 28.15
N GLN A 66 7.05 -4.36 29.16
CA GLN A 66 5.86 -4.41 30.01
C GLN A 66 4.62 -4.11 29.15
N GLU A 67 3.52 -4.80 29.44
CA GLU A 67 2.26 -4.80 28.67
C GLU A 67 1.62 -3.40 28.42
N HIS A 68 2.16 -2.36 29.05
CA HIS A 68 1.56 -1.03 29.12
C HIS A 68 2.49 0.11 28.71
N ASP A 69 3.61 -0.18 28.07
CA ASP A 69 4.59 0.87 27.80
C ASP A 69 4.30 1.57 26.47
N LEU A 70 3.83 2.82 26.55
CA LEU A 70 3.69 3.74 25.40
C LEU A 70 5.01 3.85 24.63
N LYS A 71 6.16 3.75 25.30
CA LYS A 71 7.47 3.76 24.65
C LYS A 71 7.64 2.59 23.69
N THR A 72 7.06 1.43 24.02
CA THR A 72 7.09 0.25 23.15
C THR A 72 6.30 0.47 21.88
N LEU A 73 5.08 0.99 22.02
CA LEU A 73 4.22 1.33 20.90
C LEU A 73 4.92 2.35 20.00
N LEU A 74 5.48 3.42 20.57
CA LEU A 74 6.18 4.44 19.82
C LEU A 74 7.43 3.88 19.11
N ARG A 75 8.21 3.02 19.77
CA ARG A 75 9.38 2.39 19.14
C ARG A 75 9.01 1.42 18.02
N ALA A 76 7.98 0.59 18.24
CA ALA A 76 7.52 -0.35 17.22
C ALA A 76 6.86 0.38 16.05
N GLY A 77 6.11 1.46 16.31
CA GLY A 77 5.36 2.23 15.34
C GLY A 77 6.15 3.32 14.63
N PHE A 78 7.33 3.73 15.12
CA PHE A 78 8.07 4.87 14.56
C PHE A 78 8.46 4.66 13.09
N ILE A 79 9.14 3.56 12.78
CA ILE A 79 9.56 3.24 11.39
C ILE A 79 8.36 2.99 10.47
N PRO A 80 7.37 2.17 10.86
CA PRO A 80 6.13 2.04 10.08
C PRO A 80 5.42 3.37 9.87
N GLY A 81 5.29 4.18 10.91
CA GLY A 81 4.65 5.49 10.83
C GLY A 81 5.34 6.42 9.84
N LEU A 82 6.68 6.49 9.90
CA LEU A 82 7.47 7.26 8.94
C LEU A 82 7.27 6.75 7.51
N ALA A 83 7.31 5.44 7.29
CA ALA A 83 7.08 4.85 5.97
C ALA A 83 5.66 5.13 5.46
N ILE A 84 4.63 5.01 6.31
CA ILE A 84 3.24 5.35 5.99
C ILE A 84 3.13 6.81 5.54
N ILE A 85 3.73 7.74 6.27
CA ILE A 85 3.71 9.17 5.92
C ILE A 85 4.41 9.40 4.58
N LEU A 86 5.60 8.84 4.36
CA LEU A 86 6.33 9.01 3.11
C LEU A 86 5.55 8.46 1.91
N ILE A 87 4.96 7.27 2.03
CA ILE A 87 4.19 6.65 0.93
C ILE A 87 2.88 7.41 0.69
N PHE A 88 2.24 7.90 1.75
CA PHE A 88 1.03 8.74 1.64
C PHE A 88 1.30 10.04 0.86
N LEU A 89 2.45 10.67 1.12
CA LEU A 89 2.89 11.87 0.39
C LEU A 89 3.25 11.59 -1.08
N GLN A 90 3.46 10.32 -1.47
CA GLN A 90 3.65 9.88 -2.87
C GLN A 90 2.33 9.59 -3.62
N PRO A 91 1.20 10.15 -3.24
CA PRO A 91 -0.20 9.81 -3.49
C PRO A 91 -0.49 8.32 -3.75
N ASP A 92 0.14 7.42 -2.96
CA ASP A 92 -0.11 5.97 -3.04
C ASP A 92 -0.97 5.50 -1.86
N PHE A 93 -2.26 5.81 -1.94
CA PHE A 93 -3.21 5.47 -0.88
C PHE A 93 -3.37 3.95 -0.71
N GLY A 94 -3.34 3.18 -1.78
CA GLY A 94 -3.51 1.72 -1.71
C GLY A 94 -2.41 1.05 -0.89
N THR A 95 -1.16 1.38 -1.17
CA THR A 95 -0.01 0.84 -0.42
C THR A 95 0.03 1.38 1.01
N THR A 96 -0.30 2.66 1.20
CA THR A 96 -0.43 3.28 2.53
C THR A 96 -1.44 2.53 3.40
N ALA A 97 -2.65 2.29 2.88
CA ALA A 97 -3.70 1.57 3.58
C ALA A 97 -3.30 0.12 3.89
N THR A 98 -2.63 -0.55 2.94
CA THR A 98 -2.13 -1.92 3.13
C THR A 98 -1.12 -2.00 4.26
N ILE A 99 -0.14 -1.10 4.31
CA ILE A 99 0.88 -1.08 5.37
C ILE A 99 0.25 -0.72 6.70
N ALA A 100 -0.65 0.27 6.75
CA ALA A 100 -1.36 0.65 7.96
C ALA A 100 -2.18 -0.53 8.51
N PHE A 101 -2.85 -1.28 7.65
CA PHE A 101 -3.60 -2.47 8.03
C PHE A 101 -2.70 -3.59 8.56
N ILE A 102 -1.57 -3.85 7.93
CA ILE A 102 -0.56 -4.81 8.39
C ILE A 102 -0.08 -4.47 9.80
N VAL A 103 0.25 -3.21 10.06
CA VAL A 103 0.71 -2.73 11.37
C VAL A 103 -0.40 -2.84 12.40
N LEU A 104 -1.63 -2.48 12.04
CA LEU A 104 -2.81 -2.61 12.89
C LEU A 104 -3.03 -4.07 13.34
N ILE A 105 -3.00 -5.00 12.41
CA ILE A 105 -3.15 -6.44 12.70
C ILE A 105 -2.06 -6.92 13.67
N GLN A 106 -0.81 -6.52 13.45
CA GLN A 106 0.27 -6.90 14.36
C GLN A 106 0.09 -6.32 15.77
N PHE A 107 -0.43 -5.10 15.90
CA PHE A 107 -0.74 -4.52 17.20
C PHE A 107 -1.93 -5.21 17.88
N LEU A 108 -2.96 -5.60 17.12
CA LEU A 108 -4.11 -6.34 17.65
C LEU A 108 -3.72 -7.72 18.22
N PHE A 109 -2.78 -8.41 17.57
CA PHE A 109 -2.26 -9.70 18.03
C PHE A 109 -1.10 -9.59 19.04
N SER A 110 -0.74 -8.39 19.44
CA SER A 110 0.28 -8.16 20.47
C SER A 110 -0.33 -8.06 21.87
N LYS A 111 0.52 -7.99 22.89
CA LYS A 111 0.11 -7.74 24.28
C LYS A 111 -0.20 -6.26 24.58
N ILE A 112 -0.24 -5.40 23.56
CA ILE A 112 -0.55 -3.97 23.71
C ILE A 112 -2.03 -3.80 24.07
N LYS A 113 -2.35 -2.84 24.94
CA LYS A 113 -3.75 -2.52 25.29
C LYS A 113 -4.55 -2.22 24.03
N PHE A 114 -5.70 -2.88 23.89
CA PHE A 114 -6.61 -2.75 22.74
C PHE A 114 -7.00 -1.30 22.41
N ILE A 115 -6.96 -0.42 23.38
CA ILE A 115 -7.30 1.00 23.17
C ILE A 115 -6.41 1.67 22.11
N TYR A 116 -5.12 1.32 22.02
CA TYR A 116 -4.20 1.92 21.07
C TYR A 116 -4.49 1.53 19.61
N PRO A 117 -4.62 0.24 19.25
CA PRO A 117 -5.01 -0.14 17.90
C PRO A 117 -6.43 0.32 17.55
N ALA A 118 -7.35 0.41 18.52
CA ALA A 118 -8.68 0.98 18.30
C ALA A 118 -8.61 2.47 17.93
N LEU A 119 -7.86 3.27 18.67
CA LEU A 119 -7.64 4.69 18.34
C LEU A 119 -6.97 4.85 16.98
N PHE A 120 -5.96 4.03 16.68
CA PHE A 120 -5.29 4.04 15.39
C PHE A 120 -6.28 3.75 14.24
N SER A 121 -7.20 2.79 14.44
CA SER A 121 -8.23 2.45 13.45
C SER A 121 -9.21 3.61 13.24
N ILE A 122 -9.66 4.25 14.32
CA ILE A 122 -10.60 5.39 14.25
C ILE A 122 -9.95 6.56 13.50
N VAL A 123 -8.73 6.94 13.88
CA VAL A 123 -8.01 8.02 13.22
C VAL A 123 -7.75 7.69 11.74
N GLY A 124 -7.31 6.47 11.45
CA GLY A 124 -7.08 5.99 10.08
C GLY A 124 -8.36 6.01 9.25
N TRP A 125 -9.51 5.67 9.83
CA TRP A 125 -10.81 5.75 9.18
C TRP A 125 -11.16 7.18 8.77
N PHE A 126 -11.04 8.14 9.68
CA PHE A 126 -11.36 9.54 9.37
C PHE A 126 -10.42 10.13 8.31
N ILE A 127 -9.11 9.86 8.43
CA ILE A 127 -8.13 10.31 7.42
C ILE A 127 -8.42 9.65 6.07
N GLY A 128 -8.67 8.34 6.04
CA GLY A 128 -8.97 7.60 4.83
C GLY A 128 -10.24 8.11 4.14
N ARG A 129 -11.29 8.33 4.90
CA ARG A 129 -12.54 8.87 4.38
C ARG A 129 -12.36 10.27 3.79
N TYR A 130 -11.74 11.18 4.54
CA TYR A 130 -11.44 12.53 4.06
C TYR A 130 -10.62 12.49 2.77
N TYR A 131 -9.60 11.64 2.70
CA TYR A 131 -8.74 11.51 1.53
C TYR A 131 -9.46 10.93 0.30
N ILE A 132 -10.38 9.99 0.48
CA ILE A 132 -11.19 9.44 -0.61
C ILE A 132 -12.14 10.50 -1.15
N GLU A 133 -12.81 11.24 -0.26
CA GLU A 133 -13.79 12.27 -0.65
C GLU A 133 -13.14 13.52 -1.25
N SER A 134 -11.87 13.79 -0.99
CA SER A 134 -11.17 15.00 -1.48
C SER A 134 -10.95 15.04 -2.99
N GLU A 135 -11.03 13.90 -3.69
CA GLU A 135 -10.82 13.82 -5.13
C GLU A 135 -11.94 13.06 -5.82
N PHE A 136 -12.53 13.67 -6.84
CA PHE A 136 -13.64 13.10 -7.61
C PHE A 136 -13.34 11.69 -8.13
N TYR A 137 -12.15 11.46 -8.68
CA TYR A 137 -11.76 10.16 -9.22
C TYR A 137 -11.74 9.04 -8.17
N ARG A 138 -11.32 9.32 -6.94
CA ARG A 138 -11.29 8.34 -5.84
C ARG A 138 -12.69 8.06 -5.31
N ALA A 139 -13.51 9.10 -5.15
CA ALA A 139 -14.90 8.98 -4.74
C ALA A 139 -15.71 8.17 -5.77
N GLU A 140 -15.50 8.41 -7.06
CA GLU A 140 -16.18 7.69 -8.14
C GLU A 140 -15.81 6.20 -8.15
N ARG A 141 -14.54 5.85 -7.94
CA ARG A 141 -14.14 4.43 -7.80
C ARG A 141 -14.83 3.72 -6.65
N LEU A 142 -14.95 4.38 -5.51
CA LEU A 142 -15.65 3.82 -4.35
C LEU A 142 -17.15 3.64 -4.65
N ARG A 143 -17.76 4.61 -5.29
CA ARG A 143 -19.17 4.58 -5.71
C ARG A 143 -19.42 3.44 -6.69
N VAL A 144 -18.60 3.32 -7.74
CA VAL A 144 -18.68 2.23 -8.72
C VAL A 144 -18.60 0.87 -8.05
N TRP A 145 -17.73 0.73 -7.07
CA TRP A 145 -17.58 -0.52 -6.33
C TRP A 145 -18.77 -0.81 -5.41
N SER A 146 -19.26 0.20 -4.67
CA SER A 146 -20.34 0.01 -3.69
C SER A 146 -21.71 -0.17 -4.33
N GLU A 147 -22.00 0.56 -5.40
CA GLU A 147 -23.30 0.54 -6.08
C GLU A 147 -23.38 -0.52 -7.18
N GLY A 148 -22.26 -1.14 -7.56
CA GLY A 148 -22.22 -2.17 -8.60
C GLY A 148 -22.65 -1.68 -9.99
N ILE A 149 -22.54 -0.37 -10.24
CA ILE A 149 -23.05 0.30 -11.46
C ILE A 149 -22.52 -0.32 -12.74
N CYS A 150 -21.29 -0.87 -12.72
CA CYS A 150 -20.68 -1.53 -13.87
C CYS A 150 -21.39 -2.80 -14.36
N ASN A 151 -22.43 -3.26 -13.66
CA ASN A 151 -23.21 -4.44 -14.06
C ASN A 151 -24.34 -4.12 -15.04
N GLN A 152 -24.68 -2.85 -15.22
CA GLN A 152 -25.87 -2.43 -15.98
C GLN A 152 -25.58 -2.00 -17.42
N GLY A 153 -24.41 -2.29 -17.97
CA GLY A 153 -24.06 -1.95 -19.35
C GLY A 153 -23.84 -0.46 -19.64
N GLN A 154 -23.93 0.38 -18.64
CA GLN A 154 -23.68 1.80 -18.74
C GLN A 154 -22.20 2.07 -18.50
N GLU A 155 -21.58 2.73 -19.48
CA GLU A 155 -20.19 3.20 -19.50
C GLU A 155 -19.08 2.14 -19.54
N LEU A 156 -18.84 1.63 -20.73
CA LEU A 156 -17.59 0.92 -21.08
C LEU A 156 -16.35 1.86 -21.05
N LEU A 157 -16.55 3.14 -20.78
CA LEU A 157 -15.53 4.18 -20.71
C LEU A 157 -15.47 4.75 -19.29
N GLY A 158 -14.29 5.19 -18.83
CA GLY A 158 -14.12 5.80 -17.51
C GLY A 158 -13.93 4.83 -16.35
N ALA A 159 -14.62 5.05 -15.23
CA ALA A 159 -14.42 4.31 -13.98
C ALA A 159 -14.72 2.81 -14.09
N CYS A 160 -15.68 2.42 -14.93
CA CYS A 160 -16.06 1.02 -15.15
C CYS A 160 -15.10 0.26 -16.08
N PHE A 161 -14.34 0.95 -16.91
CA PHE A 161 -13.45 0.30 -17.88
C PHE A 161 -12.44 -0.66 -17.22
N GLN A 162 -11.81 -0.21 -16.14
CA GLN A 162 -10.84 -1.02 -15.42
C GLN A 162 -11.47 -2.28 -14.81
N VAL A 163 -12.67 -2.16 -14.23
CA VAL A 163 -13.42 -3.28 -13.64
C VAL A 163 -13.83 -4.28 -14.74
N HIS A 164 -14.30 -3.77 -15.88
CA HIS A 164 -14.71 -4.60 -17.02
C HIS A 164 -13.52 -5.38 -17.60
N GLN A 165 -12.39 -4.72 -17.84
CA GLN A 165 -11.18 -5.37 -18.33
C GLN A 165 -10.62 -6.41 -17.35
N SER A 166 -10.70 -6.13 -16.05
CA SER A 166 -10.31 -7.12 -15.03
C SER A 166 -11.20 -8.36 -15.05
N ARG A 167 -12.51 -8.20 -15.24
CA ARG A 167 -13.44 -9.32 -15.38
C ARG A 167 -13.16 -10.15 -16.64
N ILE A 168 -12.88 -9.51 -17.77
CA ILE A 168 -12.47 -10.19 -19.01
C ILE A 168 -11.17 -10.97 -18.78
N ALA A 169 -10.18 -10.37 -18.12
CA ALA A 169 -8.93 -11.05 -17.83
C ALA A 169 -9.13 -12.30 -16.96
N ILE A 170 -9.94 -12.21 -15.92
CA ILE A 170 -10.26 -13.33 -15.02
C ILE A 170 -11.04 -14.42 -15.79
N SER A 171 -12.09 -14.04 -16.52
CA SER A 171 -12.92 -15.00 -17.27
C SER A 171 -12.15 -15.72 -18.36
N SER A 172 -11.22 -15.02 -19.04
CA SER A 172 -10.38 -15.62 -20.09
C SER A 172 -9.34 -16.60 -19.54
N GLY A 173 -8.92 -16.42 -18.27
CA GLY A 173 -7.94 -17.29 -17.63
C GLY A 173 -8.50 -18.61 -17.10
N GLY A 174 -9.79 -18.67 -16.79
CA GLY A 174 -10.41 -19.84 -16.17
C GLY A 174 -9.74 -20.20 -14.83
N MET A 175 -9.88 -21.46 -14.40
CA MET A 175 -9.34 -21.93 -13.11
C MET A 175 -7.81 -22.06 -13.07
N PHE A 176 -7.18 -22.36 -14.22
CA PHE A 176 -5.75 -22.66 -14.28
C PHE A 176 -4.91 -21.50 -14.86
N GLY A 177 -5.56 -20.45 -15.34
CA GLY A 177 -4.90 -19.34 -16.03
C GLY A 177 -4.44 -19.73 -17.44
N LEU A 178 -3.92 -18.74 -18.18
CA LEU A 178 -3.40 -18.94 -19.55
C LEU A 178 -1.89 -19.31 -19.56
N GLY A 179 -1.27 -19.37 -18.40
CA GLY A 179 0.17 -19.62 -18.26
C GLY A 179 1.00 -18.33 -18.09
N PRO A 180 2.28 -18.45 -17.68
CA PRO A 180 3.16 -17.31 -17.43
C PRO A 180 3.36 -16.49 -18.71
N GLY A 181 3.11 -15.17 -18.62
CA GLY A 181 3.36 -14.23 -19.72
C GLY A 181 2.34 -14.21 -20.86
N THR A 182 1.32 -15.07 -20.87
CA THR A 182 0.34 -15.20 -21.97
C THR A 182 -0.92 -14.34 -21.78
N SER A 183 -1.05 -13.64 -20.66
CA SER A 183 -2.21 -12.77 -20.39
C SER A 183 -2.30 -11.64 -21.41
N ARG A 184 -3.45 -11.56 -22.10
CA ARG A 184 -3.76 -10.46 -23.02
C ARG A 184 -3.88 -9.12 -22.32
N ALA A 185 -4.27 -9.10 -21.06
CA ALA A 185 -4.40 -7.89 -20.26
C ALA A 185 -3.05 -7.17 -19.99
N ARG A 186 -1.92 -7.90 -20.10
CA ARG A 186 -0.56 -7.34 -19.95
C ARG A 186 -0.19 -6.32 -21.04
N TRP A 187 -0.83 -6.38 -22.21
CA TRP A 187 -0.46 -5.57 -23.38
C TRP A 187 -1.22 -4.25 -23.47
N GLY A 188 -1.50 -3.62 -22.32
CA GLY A 188 -2.02 -2.24 -22.26
C GLY A 188 -3.56 -2.13 -22.25
N SER A 189 -4.28 -3.25 -22.13
CA SER A 189 -5.74 -3.24 -21.97
C SER A 189 -6.18 -2.92 -20.53
N LEU A 190 -5.29 -3.03 -19.55
CA LEU A 190 -5.53 -2.61 -18.17
C LEU A 190 -4.79 -1.30 -17.89
N PRO A 191 -5.48 -0.21 -17.57
CA PRO A 191 -4.85 1.02 -17.10
C PRO A 191 -4.07 0.73 -15.81
N SER A 192 -2.82 1.13 -15.76
CA SER A 192 -1.95 0.99 -14.58
C SER A 192 -1.54 -0.47 -14.24
N ALA A 193 -1.57 -1.39 -15.21
CA ALA A 193 -1.03 -2.73 -15.04
C ALA A 193 0.48 -2.78 -15.28
#